data_e0eb6248e999ae66767bcdd732c0d41e
#
_entry.id   e0eb6248e999ae66767bcdd732c0d41e
#
_cell.length_a   1.000
_cell.length_b   1.000
_cell.length_c   1.000
_cell.angle_alpha   90.00
_cell.angle_beta   90.00
_cell.angle_gamma   90.00
#
_symmetry.space_group_name_H-M   'P 1'
#
loop_
_entity.id
_entity.type
_entity.pdbx_description
1 polymer ?
#
loop_
_entity_poly.entity_id
_entity_poly.type
_entity_poly.pdbx_seq_one_letter_code
_entity_poly.pdbx_strand_id
1 'polypeptide(L)' 'MKDRIKQIRKEVKLTQAEFGNRIGVKGNTIGNYELGLRNPTDAVIVSICREFNINEEWLRTGNGEMMS' A
#
# COMPACT_ATOMS: atom_id res chain seq x y z
N MET A 1 1.15 -8.68 -4.43
CA MET A 1 1.14 -7.28 -3.92
C MET A 1 -0.18 -6.87 -3.29
N LYS A 2 -1.30 -7.31 -3.86
CA LYS A 2 -2.63 -6.86 -3.38
C LYS A 2 -2.84 -7.12 -1.90
N ASP A 3 -2.50 -8.31 -1.44
CA ASP A 3 -2.71 -8.68 -0.04
C ASP A 3 -1.82 -7.88 0.89
N ARG A 4 -0.62 -7.55 0.45
CA ARG A 4 0.32 -6.78 1.26
C ARG A 4 -0.12 -5.33 1.41
N ILE A 5 -0.71 -4.74 0.37
CA ILE A 5 -1.27 -3.38 0.48
C ILE A 5 -2.39 -3.35 1.52
N LYS A 6 -3.31 -4.32 1.45
CA LYS A 6 -4.39 -4.42 2.43
C LYS A 6 -3.85 -4.64 3.84
N GLN A 7 -2.81 -5.45 3.95
CA GLN A 7 -2.16 -5.73 5.23
C GLN A 7 -1.58 -4.46 5.86
N ILE A 8 -0.90 -3.64 5.05
CA ILE A 8 -0.39 -2.35 5.52
C ILE A 8 -1.54 -1.48 6.01
N ARG A 9 -2.59 -1.37 5.19
CA ARG A 9 -3.72 -0.50 5.51
C ARG A 9 -4.35 -0.87 6.85
N LYS A 10 -4.52 -2.18 7.08
CA LYS A 10 -5.09 -2.65 8.33
C LYS A 10 -4.14 -2.41 9.51
N GLU A 11 -2.85 -2.55 9.27
CA GLU A 11 -1.85 -2.32 10.31
C GLU A 11 -1.88 -0.86 10.78
N VAL A 12 -2.04 0.08 9.85
CA VAL A 12 -2.10 1.51 10.19
C VAL A 12 -3.53 1.97 10.53
N LYS A 13 -4.51 1.06 10.48
CA LYS A 13 -5.88 1.27 10.93
C LYS A 13 -6.60 2.39 10.18
N LEU A 14 -6.41 2.42 8.87
CA LEU A 14 -7.04 3.42 8.01
C LEU A 14 -8.06 2.76 7.08
N THR A 15 -9.09 3.53 6.69
CA THR A 15 -10.00 3.11 5.62
C THR A 15 -9.28 3.26 4.28
N GLN A 16 -9.88 2.70 3.23
CA GLN A 16 -9.33 2.86 1.88
C GLN A 16 -9.22 4.34 1.49
N ALA A 17 -10.24 5.11 1.81
CA ALA A 17 -10.24 6.55 1.51
C ALA A 17 -9.14 7.28 2.28
N GLU A 18 -9.00 6.98 3.56
CA GLU A 18 -7.97 7.61 4.40
C GLU A 18 -6.57 7.24 3.93
N PHE A 19 -6.37 5.96 3.64
CA PHE A 19 -5.07 5.47 3.15
C PHE A 19 -4.69 6.15 1.84
N GLY A 20 -5.65 6.19 0.90
CA GLY A 20 -5.42 6.85 -0.39
C GLY A 20 -5.11 8.33 -0.23
N ASN A 21 -5.84 9.01 0.65
CA ASN A 21 -5.62 10.43 0.89
C ASN A 21 -4.20 10.72 1.38
N ARG A 22 -3.62 9.81 2.16
CA ARG A 22 -2.27 9.97 2.70
C ARG A 22 -1.20 9.91 1.60
N ILE A 23 -1.47 9.26 0.48
CA ILE A 23 -0.50 9.09 -0.60
C ILE A 23 -0.95 9.70 -1.92
N GLY A 24 -2.06 10.47 -1.90
CA GLY A 24 -2.50 11.23 -3.06
C GLY A 24 -3.26 10.43 -4.11
N VAL A 25 -3.88 9.30 -3.72
CA VAL A 25 -4.73 8.53 -4.64
C VAL A 25 -6.12 8.36 -4.03
N LYS A 26 -7.11 8.09 -4.88
CA LYS A 26 -8.48 7.93 -4.43
C LYS A 26 -8.68 6.60 -3.71
N GLY A 27 -9.66 6.56 -2.81
CA GLY A 27 -9.96 5.35 -2.06
C GLY A 27 -10.37 4.18 -2.95
N ASN A 28 -11.13 4.44 -4.02
CA ASN A 28 -11.50 3.35 -4.95
C ASN A 28 -10.28 2.82 -5.69
N THR A 29 -9.25 3.61 -5.91
CA THR A 29 -8.00 3.13 -6.49
C THR A 29 -7.32 2.15 -5.52
N ILE A 30 -7.30 2.49 -4.23
CA ILE A 30 -6.77 1.56 -3.22
C ILE A 30 -7.58 0.26 -3.23
N GLY A 31 -8.91 0.35 -3.33
CA GLY A 31 -9.76 -0.84 -3.45
C GLY A 31 -9.38 -1.70 -4.63
N ASN A 32 -9.10 -1.09 -5.78
CA ASN A 32 -8.69 -1.82 -6.97
C ASN A 32 -7.34 -2.51 -6.80
N TYR A 33 -6.41 -1.89 -6.10
CA TYR A 33 -5.15 -2.54 -5.76
C TYR A 33 -5.38 -3.77 -4.87
N GLU A 34 -6.24 -3.63 -3.88
CA GLU A 34 -6.51 -4.72 -2.93
C GLU A 34 -7.26 -5.88 -3.57
N LEU A 35 -8.03 -5.61 -4.63
CA LEU A 35 -8.72 -6.65 -5.38
C LEU A 35 -7.84 -7.28 -6.47
N GLY A 36 -6.67 -6.71 -6.71
CA GLY A 36 -5.80 -7.19 -7.77
C GLY A 36 -6.22 -6.74 -9.17
N LEU A 37 -7.17 -5.79 -9.27
CA LEU A 37 -7.64 -5.28 -10.56
C LEU A 37 -6.67 -4.27 -11.18
N ARG A 38 -5.84 -3.64 -10.37
CA ARG A 38 -4.79 -2.72 -10.81
C ARG A 38 -3.55 -2.95 -9.98
N ASN A 39 -2.40 -2.72 -10.60
CA ASN A 39 -1.12 -2.74 -9.90
C ASN A 39 -0.66 -1.31 -9.65
N PRO A 40 -0.18 -0.99 -8.46
CA PRO A 40 0.34 0.35 -8.20
C PRO A 40 1.58 0.62 -9.04
N THR A 41 1.76 1.88 -9.44
CA THR A 41 2.98 2.29 -10.14
C THR A 41 4.14 2.34 -9.15
N ASP A 42 5.36 2.42 -9.68
CA ASP A 42 6.54 2.57 -8.82
C ASP A 42 6.42 3.80 -7.92
N ALA A 43 5.89 4.91 -8.46
CA ALA A 43 5.70 6.13 -7.68
C ALA A 43 4.77 5.90 -6.50
N VAL A 44 3.67 5.17 -6.70
CA VAL A 44 2.73 4.87 -5.63
C VAL A 44 3.38 3.96 -4.60
N ILE A 45 4.12 2.94 -5.04
CA ILE A 45 4.83 2.03 -4.13
C ILE A 45 5.79 2.82 -3.24
N VAL A 46 6.59 3.70 -3.84
CA VAL A 46 7.52 4.53 -3.08
C VAL A 46 6.78 5.44 -2.09
N SER A 47 5.65 6.02 -2.52
CA SER A 47 4.84 6.87 -1.64
C SER A 47 4.32 6.09 -0.42
N ILE A 48 3.83 4.87 -0.64
CA ILE A 48 3.37 4.02 0.47
C ILE A 48 4.52 3.75 1.44
N CYS A 49 5.67 3.38 0.90
CA CYS A 49 6.82 3.04 1.75
C CYS A 49 7.30 4.22 2.56
N ARG A 50 7.31 5.42 1.98
CA ARG A 50 7.73 6.63 2.68
C ARG A 50 6.71 7.06 3.73
N GLU A 51 5.43 7.05 3.36
CA GLU A 51 4.39 7.55 4.24
C GLU A 51 4.21 6.68 5.48
N PHE A 52 4.33 5.38 5.32
CA PHE A 52 4.02 4.43 6.39
C PHE A 52 5.25 3.69 6.91
N ASN A 53 6.44 4.07 6.46
CA ASN A 53 7.69 3.47 6.90
C ASN A 53 7.74 1.96 6.63
N ILE A 54 7.41 1.59 5.40
CA ILE A 54 7.32 0.20 4.97
C ILE A 54 8.58 -0.20 4.22
N ASN A 55 9.00 -1.44 4.42
CA ASN A 55 10.12 -2.02 3.69
C ASN A 55 9.69 -2.30 2.24
N GLU A 56 10.31 -1.61 1.29
CA GLU A 56 9.92 -1.70 -0.11
C GLU A 56 10.09 -3.12 -0.66
N GLU A 57 11.16 -3.81 -0.28
CA GLU A 57 11.36 -5.18 -0.74
C GLU A 57 10.23 -6.09 -0.27
N TRP A 58 9.81 -5.92 0.98
CA TRP A 58 8.69 -6.71 1.49
C TRP A 58 7.41 -6.41 0.70
N LEU A 59 7.14 -5.15 0.41
CA LEU A 59 5.93 -4.80 -0.34
C LEU A 59 5.96 -5.38 -1.75
N ARG A 60 7.12 -5.35 -2.40
CA ARG A 60 7.23 -5.85 -3.79
C ARG A 60 7.29 -7.36 -3.87
N THR A 61 7.98 -8.02 -2.96
CA THR A 61 8.32 -9.44 -3.10
C THR A 61 7.79 -10.34 -1.99
N GLY A 62 7.44 -9.76 -0.85
CA GLY A 62 7.08 -10.54 0.34
C GLY A 62 8.28 -10.94 1.20
N ASN A 63 9.50 -10.63 0.76
CA ASN A 63 10.70 -10.99 1.51
C ASN A 63 11.00 -9.94 2.58
N GLY A 64 11.50 -10.41 3.73
CA GLY A 64 11.84 -9.52 4.83
C GLY A 64 10.63 -9.16 5.67
N GLU A 65 10.74 -8.11 6.45
CA GLU A 65 9.67 -7.68 7.34
C GLU A 65 8.94 -6.47 6.78
N MET A 66 7.66 -6.32 7.17
CA MET A 66 6.81 -5.24 6.67
C MET A 66 7.37 -3.86 7.00
N MET A 67 7.77 -3.65 8.25
CA MET A 67 8.25 -2.33 8.69
C MET A 67 9.73 -2.19 8.44
N SER A 68 10.15 -1.01 8.01
CA SER A 68 11.56 -0.75 7.78
C SER A 68 12.28 -0.30 9.06
#